data_ef2878210e2e40df41e08b2f289fff75
#
_entry.id   ef2878210e2e40df41e08b2f289fff75
#
_cell.length_a   1.000
_cell.length_b   1.000
_cell.length_c   1.000
_cell.angle_alpha   90.00
_cell.angle_beta   90.00
_cell.angle_gamma   90.00
#
_symmetry.space_group_name_H-M   'P 1'
#
loop_
_entity.id
_entity.type
_entity.pdbx_description
1 polymer ?
#
loop_
_entity_poly.entity_id
_entity_poly.type
_entity_poly.pdbx_seq_one_letter_code
_entity_poly.pdbx_strand_id
1 'polypeptide(L)'
;MKRLLLATLLMAAAGFGYYYRDYFFATATETRPARPPPAQPVVADVAAEISAPIEVAAIGNVQSIATVMIKSRVDGEIAQVHFEEGQEVKAGDLLFSLDDRVARAQLQQSEANLERDRAQLRRFQLEVARQTGLANRGIAPAQKLEDVMTSEAVFEATVRASEAAAEAARINLNFTTIRAPITGRTGSVALKRGNVVKAVDTLPTVMPMVTITQLRPIYVTFTVPERHLDSLRAALVSGRLPVVVTVPSSPSNPIAGQLTFIDNQVDAATGTISLKATFANDNARLWPGQFVNVTVTLGVQANALAVPSTAVQVGQNGPYVFVIKPDSTVELRLVRVDRTLTNKTVIAEGLAARERVVVDGQLRLTNGTRVAVQRSEEAPSPKAQPIPVAEQAP
;
A
#
# COMPACT_ATOMS: atom_id res chain seq x y z
N MET A 1 -50.55 -25.13 -107.33
CA MET A 1 -50.02 -26.14 -106.31
C MET A 1 -48.54 -25.99 -105.94
N LYS A 2 -47.59 -25.62 -106.78
CA LYS A 2 -46.17 -25.47 -106.44
C LYS A 2 -45.83 -24.35 -105.45
N ARG A 3 -46.58 -23.26 -105.31
CA ARG A 3 -46.33 -22.13 -104.42
C ARG A 3 -46.78 -22.37 -102.95
N LEU A 4 -47.78 -23.30 -102.76
CA LEU A 4 -48.24 -23.62 -101.43
C LEU A 4 -47.25 -24.59 -100.72
N LEU A 5 -46.60 -25.51 -101.49
CA LEU A 5 -45.64 -26.41 -100.94
C LEU A 5 -44.30 -25.71 -100.52
N LEU A 6 -43.94 -24.62 -101.21
CA LEU A 6 -42.79 -23.83 -100.82
C LEU A 6 -42.96 -23.06 -99.52
N ALA A 7 -44.24 -22.55 -99.30
CA ALA A 7 -44.53 -21.80 -98.06
C ALA A 7 -44.54 -22.72 -96.83
N THR A 8 -45.06 -23.93 -97.00
CA THR A 8 -45.11 -24.93 -95.90
C THR A 8 -43.70 -25.44 -95.52
N LEU A 9 -42.83 -25.58 -96.53
CA LEU A 9 -41.43 -25.97 -96.34
C LEU A 9 -40.66 -24.87 -95.60
N LEU A 10 -40.86 -23.59 -95.96
CA LEU A 10 -40.20 -22.46 -95.26
C LEU A 10 -40.70 -22.29 -93.84
N MET A 11 -42.03 -22.49 -93.56
CA MET A 11 -42.57 -22.45 -92.18
C MET A 11 -42.02 -23.63 -91.31
N ALA A 12 -41.88 -24.84 -91.88
CA ALA A 12 -41.29 -25.98 -91.21
C ALA A 12 -39.81 -25.75 -90.91
N ALA A 13 -39.04 -25.17 -91.83
CA ALA A 13 -37.65 -24.85 -91.61
C ALA A 13 -37.47 -23.71 -90.59
N ALA A 14 -38.34 -22.70 -90.56
CA ALA A 14 -38.29 -21.67 -89.50
C ALA A 14 -38.69 -22.20 -88.13
N GLY A 15 -39.69 -23.09 -88.08
CA GLY A 15 -40.08 -23.75 -86.82
C GLY A 15 -39.03 -24.67 -86.29
N PHE A 16 -38.34 -25.40 -87.18
CA PHE A 16 -37.20 -26.24 -86.78
C PHE A 16 -35.98 -25.44 -86.29
N GLY A 17 -35.70 -24.31 -86.95
CA GLY A 17 -34.65 -23.39 -86.55
C GLY A 17 -34.92 -22.73 -85.19
N TYR A 18 -36.23 -22.38 -84.91
CA TYR A 18 -36.62 -21.81 -83.64
C TYR A 18 -36.60 -22.83 -82.47
N TYR A 19 -37.03 -24.07 -82.77
CA TYR A 19 -37.04 -25.13 -81.76
C TYR A 19 -35.63 -25.61 -81.37
N TYR A 20 -34.66 -25.60 -82.31
CA TYR A 20 -33.28 -26.00 -82.04
C TYR A 20 -32.36 -24.82 -81.65
N ARG A 21 -32.91 -23.57 -81.66
CA ARG A 21 -32.14 -22.38 -81.27
C ARG A 21 -31.49 -22.51 -79.90
N ASP A 22 -32.27 -23.04 -78.95
CA ASP A 22 -31.83 -23.15 -77.57
C ASP A 22 -30.85 -24.35 -77.36
N TYR A 23 -30.82 -25.29 -78.32
CA TYR A 23 -29.88 -26.38 -78.27
C TYR A 23 -28.48 -26.07 -78.84
N PHE A 24 -28.41 -25.10 -79.75
CA PHE A 24 -27.17 -24.68 -80.41
C PHE A 24 -26.51 -23.47 -79.67
N PHE A 25 -27.28 -22.74 -78.85
CA PHE A 25 -26.77 -21.64 -78.04
C PHE A 25 -26.69 -21.95 -76.56
N ALA A 26 -26.70 -23.24 -76.18
CA ALA A 26 -26.23 -23.63 -74.88
C ALA A 26 -24.73 -23.36 -74.83
N THR A 27 -24.37 -22.07 -74.64
CA THR A 27 -23.04 -21.65 -74.32
C THR A 27 -22.66 -22.39 -73.02
N ALA A 28 -21.67 -23.21 -73.14
CA ALA A 28 -20.96 -23.76 -71.99
C ALA A 28 -20.51 -22.55 -71.15
N THR A 29 -21.22 -22.29 -70.05
CA THR A 29 -20.74 -21.44 -68.99
C THR A 29 -19.54 -22.14 -68.42
N GLU A 30 -18.32 -21.86 -68.91
CA GLU A 30 -17.12 -22.25 -68.25
C GLU A 30 -17.22 -21.65 -66.83
N THR A 31 -17.47 -22.53 -65.87
CA THR A 31 -17.34 -22.21 -64.43
C THR A 31 -15.87 -21.92 -64.24
N ARG A 32 -15.49 -20.64 -64.44
CA ARG A 32 -14.16 -20.16 -64.08
C ARG A 32 -13.96 -20.50 -62.61
N PRO A 33 -12.96 -21.29 -62.23
CA PRO A 33 -12.73 -21.61 -60.81
C PRO A 33 -12.66 -20.27 -60.07
N ALA A 34 -13.54 -20.09 -59.05
CA ALA A 34 -13.60 -18.88 -58.26
C ALA A 34 -12.17 -18.61 -57.75
N ARG A 35 -11.60 -17.50 -58.15
CA ARG A 35 -10.28 -17.07 -57.65
C ARG A 35 -10.42 -17.04 -56.14
N PRO A 36 -9.59 -17.77 -55.38
CA PRO A 36 -9.72 -17.74 -53.92
C PRO A 36 -9.65 -16.27 -53.47
N PRO A 37 -10.50 -15.87 -52.52
CA PRO A 37 -10.52 -14.49 -52.03
C PRO A 37 -9.11 -14.08 -51.60
N PRO A 38 -8.70 -12.83 -51.91
CA PRO A 38 -7.35 -12.35 -51.58
C PRO A 38 -7.11 -12.52 -50.10
N ALA A 39 -5.95 -13.08 -49.73
CA ALA A 39 -5.55 -13.25 -48.34
C ALA A 39 -5.48 -11.88 -47.64
N GLN A 40 -6.16 -11.76 -46.47
CA GLN A 40 -6.16 -10.51 -45.70
C GLN A 40 -4.80 -10.36 -44.97
N PRO A 41 -4.15 -9.20 -45.07
CA PRO A 41 -2.93 -8.95 -44.31
C PRO A 41 -3.25 -8.84 -42.82
N VAL A 42 -2.53 -9.58 -41.98
CA VAL A 42 -2.67 -9.57 -40.53
C VAL A 42 -1.30 -9.63 -39.86
N VAL A 43 -1.20 -9.01 -38.68
CA VAL A 43 -0.07 -9.19 -37.78
C VAL A 43 -0.40 -10.33 -36.82
N ALA A 44 0.53 -11.25 -36.65
CA ALA A 44 0.36 -12.40 -35.75
C ALA A 44 1.48 -12.45 -34.72
N ASP A 45 1.14 -12.93 -33.54
CA ASP A 45 2.07 -13.28 -32.48
C ASP A 45 1.79 -14.71 -31.98
N VAL A 46 2.68 -15.23 -31.17
CA VAL A 46 2.62 -16.61 -30.66
C VAL A 46 2.14 -16.61 -29.22
N ALA A 47 1.18 -17.50 -28.91
CA ALA A 47 0.81 -17.79 -27.55
C ALA A 47 2.01 -18.39 -26.79
N ALA A 48 2.55 -17.64 -25.83
CA ALA A 48 3.77 -18.00 -25.12
C ALA A 48 3.46 -18.33 -23.66
N GLU A 49 4.17 -19.31 -23.13
CA GLU A 49 4.18 -19.56 -21.69
C GLU A 49 5.08 -18.54 -21.02
N ILE A 50 4.53 -17.83 -20.05
CA ILE A 50 5.24 -16.82 -19.25
C ILE A 50 5.09 -17.09 -17.77
N SER A 51 6.01 -16.59 -16.97
CA SER A 51 5.83 -16.46 -15.53
C SER A 51 4.97 -15.23 -15.26
N ALA A 52 3.70 -15.45 -14.90
CA ALA A 52 2.73 -14.39 -14.70
C ALA A 52 2.48 -14.15 -13.20
N PRO A 53 2.66 -12.93 -12.67
CA PRO A 53 2.35 -12.63 -11.29
C PRO A 53 0.84 -12.74 -11.04
N ILE A 54 0.48 -13.25 -9.86
CA ILE A 54 -0.89 -13.24 -9.35
C ILE A 54 -1.00 -12.01 -8.45
N GLU A 55 -1.64 -10.98 -8.96
CA GLU A 55 -1.77 -9.70 -8.29
C GLU A 55 -3.22 -9.43 -7.87
N VAL A 56 -3.37 -8.82 -6.70
CA VAL A 56 -4.65 -8.32 -6.21
C VAL A 56 -4.53 -6.81 -6.06
N ALA A 57 -5.38 -6.10 -6.79
CA ALA A 57 -5.50 -4.65 -6.69
C ALA A 57 -6.52 -4.27 -5.62
N ALA A 58 -6.22 -3.26 -4.82
CA ALA A 58 -7.08 -2.70 -3.79
C ALA A 58 -6.86 -1.19 -3.67
N ILE A 59 -7.79 -0.50 -3.02
CA ILE A 59 -7.60 0.88 -2.59
C ILE A 59 -7.18 0.84 -1.12
N GLY A 60 -6.10 1.54 -0.80
CA GLY A 60 -5.58 1.67 0.56
C GLY A 60 -5.67 3.08 1.10
N ASN A 61 -5.65 3.18 2.41
CA ASN A 61 -5.53 4.43 3.14
C ASN A 61 -4.19 4.43 3.90
N VAL A 62 -3.44 5.51 3.77
CA VAL A 62 -2.16 5.71 4.46
C VAL A 62 -2.43 6.07 5.91
N GLN A 63 -1.81 5.36 6.84
CA GLN A 63 -1.95 5.56 8.28
C GLN A 63 -0.59 5.67 8.95
N SER A 64 -0.46 6.58 9.91
CA SER A 64 0.72 6.61 10.77
C SER A 64 0.79 5.38 11.67
N ILE A 65 2.00 4.92 11.99
CA ILE A 65 2.20 3.84 12.96
C ILE A 65 1.84 4.32 14.35
N ALA A 66 2.24 5.55 14.69
CA ALA A 66 1.95 6.17 15.98
C ALA A 66 1.62 7.65 15.81
N THR A 67 0.59 8.07 16.54
CA THR A 67 0.22 9.48 16.70
C THR A 67 0.04 9.74 18.17
N VAL A 68 0.79 10.69 18.73
CA VAL A 68 0.78 11.02 20.13
C VAL A 68 0.34 12.45 20.32
N MET A 69 -0.69 12.63 21.12
CA MET A 69 -1.17 13.94 21.55
C MET A 69 -0.42 14.35 22.83
N ILE A 70 0.38 15.40 22.75
CA ILE A 70 1.16 15.92 23.86
C ILE A 70 0.26 16.79 24.73
N LYS A 71 0.20 16.45 26.01
CA LYS A 71 -0.54 17.19 27.04
C LYS A 71 0.38 17.45 28.22
N SER A 72 0.14 18.54 28.98
CA SER A 72 0.84 18.78 30.24
C SER A 72 0.36 17.80 31.33
N ARG A 73 1.28 17.42 32.21
CA ARG A 73 0.98 16.61 33.40
C ARG A 73 0.91 17.46 34.67
N VAL A 74 1.30 18.73 34.56
CA VAL A 74 1.29 19.71 35.67
C VAL A 74 0.70 21.02 35.16
N ASP A 75 0.10 21.79 36.07
CA ASP A 75 -0.38 23.11 35.77
C ASP A 75 0.80 24.07 35.64
N GLY A 76 0.70 25.02 34.70
CA GLY A 76 1.74 26.03 34.54
C GLY A 76 1.53 26.91 33.32
N GLU A 77 2.28 28.00 33.27
CA GLU A 77 2.35 28.88 32.10
C GLU A 77 3.45 28.38 31.14
N ILE A 78 3.18 28.40 29.84
CA ILE A 78 4.20 28.09 28.82
C ILE A 78 5.22 29.23 28.77
N ALA A 79 6.42 28.97 29.30
CA ALA A 79 7.52 29.89 29.27
C ALA A 79 8.16 29.98 27.86
N GLN A 80 8.31 28.81 27.20
CA GLN A 80 8.94 28.77 25.87
C GLN A 80 8.46 27.56 25.08
N VAL A 81 8.34 27.74 23.75
CA VAL A 81 8.15 26.67 22.73
C VAL A 81 9.46 26.55 21.97
N HIS A 82 9.99 25.31 21.85
CA HIS A 82 11.34 25.03 21.35
C HIS A 82 11.37 24.42 19.95
N PHE A 83 10.25 24.38 19.24
CA PHE A 83 10.13 23.83 17.91
C PHE A 83 9.19 24.70 17.06
N GLU A 84 9.20 24.47 15.75
CA GLU A 84 8.28 25.09 14.78
C GLU A 84 7.17 24.12 14.36
N GLU A 85 6.03 24.66 13.94
CA GLU A 85 4.94 23.86 13.38
C GLU A 85 5.39 23.09 12.13
N GLY A 86 5.09 21.79 12.08
CA GLY A 86 5.50 20.94 10.98
C GLY A 86 6.96 20.50 10.99
N GLN A 87 7.73 20.86 12.03
CA GLN A 87 9.12 20.42 12.20
C GLN A 87 9.19 18.92 12.52
N GLU A 88 10.22 18.24 12.03
CA GLU A 88 10.56 16.87 12.46
C GLU A 88 11.34 16.94 13.78
N VAL A 89 10.87 16.15 14.77
CA VAL A 89 11.47 16.04 16.10
C VAL A 89 11.85 14.59 16.38
N LYS A 90 12.89 14.39 17.15
CA LYS A 90 13.32 13.08 17.62
C LYS A 90 12.76 12.81 19.01
N ALA A 91 12.61 11.52 19.36
CA ALA A 91 12.29 11.15 20.74
C ALA A 91 13.33 11.74 21.71
N GLY A 92 12.84 12.42 22.76
CA GLY A 92 13.66 13.13 23.75
C GLY A 92 13.87 14.62 23.46
N ASP A 93 13.59 15.13 22.25
CA ASP A 93 13.72 16.54 21.94
C ASP A 93 12.79 17.39 22.81
N LEU A 94 13.28 18.56 23.22
CA LEU A 94 12.54 19.51 24.04
C LEU A 94 11.48 20.22 23.18
N LEU A 95 10.22 20.14 23.64
CA LEU A 95 9.09 20.76 22.95
C LEU A 95 8.62 22.04 23.65
N PHE A 96 8.31 21.92 24.93
CA PHE A 96 7.81 23.03 25.74
C PHE A 96 8.54 23.09 27.08
N SER A 97 8.79 24.30 27.56
CA SER A 97 9.18 24.58 28.94
C SER A 97 8.06 25.35 29.61
N LEU A 98 7.58 24.85 30.74
CA LEU A 98 6.66 25.58 31.59
C LEU A 98 7.46 26.44 32.60
N ASP A 99 6.82 27.41 33.23
CA ASP A 99 7.39 28.13 34.37
C ASP A 99 7.63 27.16 35.53
N ASP A 100 8.87 26.90 35.84
CA ASP A 100 9.31 25.88 36.81
C ASP A 100 9.61 26.49 38.21
N ARG A 101 9.48 27.81 38.38
CA ARG A 101 9.88 28.50 39.63
C ARG A 101 9.21 27.92 40.86
N VAL A 102 7.89 27.63 40.82
CA VAL A 102 7.14 27.04 41.91
C VAL A 102 7.58 25.59 42.19
N ALA A 103 7.71 24.77 41.11
CA ALA A 103 8.12 23.38 41.26
C ALA A 103 9.54 23.25 41.80
N ARG A 104 10.46 24.15 41.37
CA ARG A 104 11.83 24.22 41.87
C ARG A 104 11.89 24.58 43.35
N ALA A 105 11.12 25.62 43.75
CA ALA A 105 11.03 26.00 45.15
C ALA A 105 10.49 24.87 46.03
N GLN A 106 9.47 24.13 45.56
CA GLN A 106 8.90 22.98 46.29
C GLN A 106 9.93 21.82 46.41
N LEU A 107 10.69 21.57 45.38
CA LEU A 107 11.79 20.56 45.43
C LEU A 107 12.82 20.97 46.48
N GLN A 108 13.32 22.23 46.43
CA GLN A 108 14.31 22.76 47.37
C GLN A 108 13.83 22.64 48.82
N GLN A 109 12.53 22.95 49.11
CA GLN A 109 11.94 22.80 50.42
C GLN A 109 11.95 21.33 50.86
N SER A 110 11.56 20.40 49.96
CA SER A 110 11.52 18.96 50.26
C SER A 110 12.90 18.38 50.54
N GLU A 111 13.91 18.81 49.75
CA GLU A 111 15.32 18.44 49.96
C GLU A 111 15.88 18.95 51.27
N ALA A 112 15.57 20.20 51.68
CA ALA A 112 15.97 20.75 52.97
C ALA A 112 15.34 20.00 54.15
N ASN A 113 14.04 19.58 54.03
CA ASN A 113 13.40 18.71 55.02
C ASN A 113 14.11 17.35 55.16
N LEU A 114 14.41 16.74 54.03
CA LEU A 114 15.17 15.45 53.97
C LEU A 114 16.55 15.57 54.65
N GLU A 115 17.28 16.64 54.37
CA GLU A 115 18.56 16.89 55.02
C GLU A 115 18.44 17.03 56.52
N ARG A 116 17.44 17.77 57.03
CA ARG A 116 17.14 17.88 58.45
C ARG A 116 16.88 16.52 59.06
N ASP A 117 16.01 15.71 58.47
CA ASP A 117 15.59 14.41 59.00
C ASP A 117 16.76 13.39 58.97
N ARG A 118 17.57 13.43 57.92
CA ARG A 118 18.82 12.65 57.88
C ARG A 118 19.83 13.05 58.99
N ALA A 119 19.90 14.34 59.34
CA ALA A 119 20.78 14.80 60.40
C ALA A 119 20.26 14.30 61.78
N GLN A 120 18.92 14.26 61.97
CA GLN A 120 18.30 13.69 63.17
C GLN A 120 18.54 12.19 63.24
N LEU A 121 18.36 11.43 62.17
CA LEU A 121 18.65 10.00 62.16
C LEU A 121 20.13 9.72 62.53
N ARG A 122 21.07 10.45 61.92
CA ARG A 122 22.50 10.31 62.28
C ARG A 122 22.77 10.55 63.76
N ARG A 123 22.12 11.53 64.38
CA ARG A 123 22.22 11.76 65.82
C ARG A 123 21.75 10.56 66.62
N PHE A 124 20.62 9.94 66.28
CA PHE A 124 20.11 8.77 67.00
C PHE A 124 20.95 7.52 66.74
N GLN A 125 21.48 7.33 65.54
CA GLN A 125 22.44 6.25 65.24
C GLN A 125 23.74 6.32 66.11
N LEU A 126 24.28 7.54 66.30
CA LEU A 126 25.38 7.76 67.21
C LEU A 126 25.00 7.50 68.68
N GLU A 127 23.74 7.86 69.09
CA GLU A 127 23.26 7.58 70.41
C GLU A 127 23.05 6.10 70.65
N VAL A 128 22.48 5.35 69.69
CA VAL A 128 22.36 3.87 69.77
C VAL A 128 23.75 3.23 69.90
N ALA A 129 24.74 3.64 69.08
CA ALA A 129 26.13 3.12 69.16
C ALA A 129 26.73 3.36 70.55
N ARG A 130 26.52 4.56 71.12
CA ARG A 130 26.99 4.93 72.50
C ARG A 130 26.28 4.11 73.56
N GLN A 131 24.98 3.98 73.57
CA GLN A 131 24.22 3.23 74.56
C GLN A 131 24.52 1.72 74.48
N THR A 132 24.68 1.17 73.26
CA THR A 132 25.10 -0.23 73.07
C THR A 132 26.48 -0.47 73.72
N GLY A 133 27.44 0.45 73.54
CA GLY A 133 28.76 0.35 74.19
C GLY A 133 28.69 0.42 75.70
N LEU A 134 27.78 1.24 76.29
CA LEU A 134 27.57 1.31 77.75
C LEU A 134 26.82 0.09 78.30
N ALA A 135 25.81 -0.40 77.61
CA ALA A 135 25.06 -1.62 77.99
C ALA A 135 25.97 -2.85 78.02
N ASN A 136 26.83 -3.02 77.03
CA ASN A 136 27.82 -4.11 76.96
C ASN A 136 28.81 -4.08 78.13
N ARG A 137 29.02 -2.93 78.78
CA ARG A 137 29.83 -2.76 79.97
C ARG A 137 29.02 -2.85 81.27
N GLY A 138 27.73 -3.11 81.22
CA GLY A 138 26.84 -3.20 82.38
C GLY A 138 26.51 -1.84 83.05
N ILE A 139 26.78 -0.72 82.35
CA ILE A 139 26.63 0.63 82.95
C ILE A 139 25.27 1.24 82.61
N ALA A 140 24.65 0.88 81.50
CA ALA A 140 23.35 1.42 81.07
C ALA A 140 22.21 0.40 81.26
N PRO A 141 20.98 0.85 81.69
CA PRO A 141 19.81 0.00 81.75
C PRO A 141 19.40 -0.48 80.33
N ALA A 142 18.94 -1.75 80.19
CA ALA A 142 18.48 -2.33 78.94
C ALA A 142 17.30 -1.51 78.34
N GLN A 143 16.40 -1.04 79.16
CA GLN A 143 15.25 -0.22 78.72
C GLN A 143 15.69 1.06 78.00
N LYS A 144 16.77 1.70 78.43
CA LYS A 144 17.27 2.91 77.78
C LYS A 144 17.83 2.63 76.39
N LEU A 145 18.46 1.49 76.19
CA LEU A 145 18.90 1.07 74.87
C LEU A 145 17.70 0.82 73.94
N GLU A 146 16.67 0.11 74.44
CA GLU A 146 15.44 -0.17 73.67
C GLU A 146 14.68 1.13 73.26
N ASP A 147 14.58 2.13 74.18
CA ASP A 147 13.98 3.44 73.88
C ASP A 147 14.71 4.17 72.73
N VAL A 148 16.05 4.12 72.75
CA VAL A 148 16.88 4.80 71.72
C VAL A 148 16.85 4.06 70.40
N MET A 149 16.84 2.70 70.40
CA MET A 149 16.65 1.89 69.19
C MET A 149 15.27 2.10 68.58
N THR A 150 14.22 2.19 69.40
CA THR A 150 12.86 2.53 68.90
C THR A 150 12.85 3.92 68.29
N SER A 151 13.51 4.90 68.87
CA SER A 151 13.62 6.25 68.33
C SER A 151 14.40 6.26 66.99
N GLU A 152 15.48 5.50 66.86
CA GLU A 152 16.21 5.34 65.62
C GLU A 152 15.29 4.80 64.50
N ALA A 153 14.52 3.74 64.79
CA ALA A 153 13.59 3.14 63.84
C ALA A 153 12.50 4.14 63.37
N VAL A 154 12.00 5.00 64.31
CA VAL A 154 11.03 6.07 63.97
C VAL A 154 11.67 7.09 63.05
N PHE A 155 12.89 7.57 63.34
CA PHE A 155 13.58 8.53 62.47
C PHE A 155 14.00 7.93 61.16
N GLU A 156 14.32 6.65 61.08
CA GLU A 156 14.56 5.94 59.81
C GLU A 156 13.30 5.94 58.95
N ALA A 157 12.14 5.65 59.53
CA ALA A 157 10.86 5.74 58.80
C ALA A 157 10.55 7.18 58.34
N THR A 158 10.87 8.21 59.17
CA THR A 158 10.76 9.63 58.82
C THR A 158 11.61 10.01 57.63
N VAL A 159 12.86 9.57 57.59
CA VAL A 159 13.76 9.78 56.46
C VAL A 159 13.20 9.17 55.18
N ARG A 160 12.72 7.91 55.23
CA ARG A 160 12.09 7.29 54.06
C ARG A 160 10.85 8.10 53.55
N ALA A 161 10.05 8.64 54.45
CA ALA A 161 8.92 9.48 54.07
C ALA A 161 9.39 10.80 53.40
N SER A 162 10.41 11.44 53.97
CA SER A 162 10.97 12.68 53.38
C SER A 162 11.69 12.43 52.03
N GLU A 163 12.33 11.28 51.88
CA GLU A 163 12.91 10.85 50.57
C GLU A 163 11.81 10.71 49.51
N ALA A 164 10.71 10.05 49.82
CA ALA A 164 9.59 9.92 48.94
C ALA A 164 8.97 11.29 48.56
N ALA A 165 8.88 12.20 49.52
CA ALA A 165 8.38 13.56 49.28
C ALA A 165 9.31 14.37 48.38
N ALA A 166 10.63 14.29 48.56
CA ALA A 166 11.60 14.93 47.69
C ALA A 166 11.57 14.36 46.27
N GLU A 167 11.44 13.03 46.12
CA GLU A 167 11.33 12.40 44.81
C GLU A 167 10.02 12.80 44.08
N ALA A 168 8.90 12.89 44.79
CA ALA A 168 7.64 13.36 44.24
C ALA A 168 7.76 14.80 43.69
N ALA A 169 8.44 15.69 44.45
CA ALA A 169 8.69 17.06 44.02
C ALA A 169 9.64 17.12 42.79
N ARG A 170 10.62 16.24 42.75
CA ARG A 170 11.55 16.12 41.58
C ARG A 170 10.81 15.65 40.33
N ILE A 171 9.93 14.68 40.45
CA ILE A 171 9.08 14.23 39.32
C ILE A 171 8.19 15.36 38.83
N ASN A 172 7.58 16.14 39.71
CA ASN A 172 6.77 17.29 39.33
C ASN A 172 7.58 18.38 38.63
N LEU A 173 8.81 18.64 39.05
CA LEU A 173 9.73 19.54 38.35
C LEU A 173 10.08 19.00 36.96
N ASN A 174 10.33 17.70 36.81
CA ASN A 174 10.60 17.10 35.51
C ASN A 174 9.42 17.24 34.55
N PHE A 175 8.19 17.23 35.02
CA PHE A 175 6.97 17.42 34.20
C PHE A 175 6.83 18.84 33.66
N THR A 176 7.54 19.85 34.19
CA THR A 176 7.58 21.20 33.60
C THR A 176 8.37 21.26 32.29
N THR A 177 9.18 20.22 32.03
CA THR A 177 10.00 20.08 30.80
C THR A 177 9.34 19.01 29.93
N ILE A 178 8.62 19.45 28.91
CA ILE A 178 7.84 18.55 28.03
C ILE A 178 8.69 18.16 26.83
N ARG A 179 8.94 16.85 26.68
CA ARG A 179 9.74 16.29 25.60
C ARG A 179 8.92 15.40 24.66
N ALA A 180 9.40 15.22 23.44
CA ALA A 180 8.82 14.33 22.46
C ALA A 180 8.95 12.86 22.90
N PRO A 181 7.85 12.10 23.03
CA PRO A 181 7.91 10.68 23.40
C PRO A 181 8.27 9.79 22.21
N ILE A 182 8.05 10.25 20.98
CA ILE A 182 8.34 9.54 19.73
C ILE A 182 9.03 10.46 18.74
N THR A 183 9.76 9.87 17.81
CA THR A 183 10.25 10.57 16.61
C THR A 183 9.10 10.73 15.62
N GLY A 184 8.93 11.93 15.08
CA GLY A 184 7.86 12.21 14.12
C GLY A 184 7.79 13.69 13.75
N ARG A 185 6.73 14.03 13.02
CA ARG A 185 6.47 15.41 12.61
C ARG A 185 5.43 16.04 13.52
N THR A 186 5.71 17.27 13.97
CA THR A 186 4.78 18.06 14.79
C THR A 186 3.63 18.56 13.92
N GLY A 187 2.43 18.58 14.48
CA GLY A 187 1.26 19.24 13.92
C GLY A 187 1.23 20.74 14.25
N SER A 188 0.05 21.35 14.11
CA SER A 188 -0.20 22.73 14.52
C SER A 188 -0.09 22.88 16.04
N VAL A 189 0.43 24.01 16.50
CA VAL A 189 0.59 24.36 17.92
C VAL A 189 -0.61 25.19 18.37
N ALA A 190 -1.50 24.57 19.14
CA ALA A 190 -2.69 25.25 19.64
C ALA A 190 -2.36 26.29 20.73
N LEU A 191 -1.32 26.04 21.53
CA LEU A 191 -0.96 26.84 22.70
C LEU A 191 0.41 27.49 22.52
N LYS A 192 0.47 28.79 22.69
CA LYS A 192 1.66 29.64 22.54
C LYS A 192 2.25 30.05 23.87
N ARG A 193 3.45 30.61 23.86
CA ARG A 193 4.07 31.22 25.01
C ARG A 193 3.09 32.19 25.74
N GLY A 194 3.03 32.14 27.06
CA GLY A 194 2.12 32.90 27.89
C GLY A 194 0.76 32.22 28.14
N ASN A 195 0.41 31.17 27.41
CA ASN A 195 -0.80 30.41 27.71
C ASN A 195 -0.60 29.56 28.97
N VAL A 196 -1.65 29.49 29.79
CA VAL A 196 -1.70 28.61 30.96
C VAL A 196 -2.27 27.24 30.54
N VAL A 197 -1.54 26.18 30.88
CA VAL A 197 -1.97 24.78 30.70
C VAL A 197 -2.41 24.19 32.03
N LYS A 198 -3.35 23.26 31.99
CA LYS A 198 -3.84 22.51 33.16
C LYS A 198 -3.60 21.02 32.96
N ALA A 199 -3.18 20.36 34.03
CA ALA A 199 -2.88 18.91 34.06
C ALA A 199 -4.12 18.05 34.02
N VAL A 200 -5.23 18.52 34.61
CA VAL A 200 -6.40 17.71 34.81
C VAL A 200 -7.46 17.98 33.77
N ASP A 201 -7.76 16.92 33.10
CA ASP A 201 -8.78 16.79 32.10
C ASP A 201 -9.95 15.96 32.56
N THR A 202 -10.89 16.58 33.20
CA THR A 202 -12.21 16.00 33.46
C THR A 202 -13.18 16.22 32.29
N LEU A 203 -12.76 16.96 31.25
CA LEU A 203 -13.61 17.26 30.11
C LEU A 203 -13.02 16.61 28.83
N PRO A 204 -13.85 16.01 27.97
CA PRO A 204 -13.40 15.38 26.70
C PRO A 204 -12.82 16.37 25.67
N THR A 205 -12.78 17.67 26.02
CA THR A 205 -12.51 18.78 25.06
C THR A 205 -11.13 19.42 25.22
N VAL A 206 -10.19 18.82 25.98
CA VAL A 206 -8.87 19.47 26.11
C VAL A 206 -8.06 19.29 24.84
N MET A 207 -7.82 20.42 24.22
CA MET A 207 -6.93 20.52 23.05
C MET A 207 -5.51 20.07 23.42
N PRO A 208 -4.92 19.13 22.69
CA PRO A 208 -3.51 18.80 22.88
C PRO A 208 -2.65 20.04 22.62
N MET A 209 -1.54 20.19 23.34
CA MET A 209 -0.56 21.26 23.09
C MET A 209 0.01 21.17 21.67
N VAL A 210 0.34 19.94 21.25
CA VAL A 210 0.76 19.58 19.91
C VAL A 210 0.52 18.10 19.69
N THR A 211 0.31 17.69 18.45
CA THR A 211 0.26 16.27 18.05
C THR A 211 1.54 15.92 17.31
N ILE A 212 2.17 14.81 17.65
CA ILE A 212 3.34 14.27 16.92
C ILE A 212 2.88 13.03 16.17
N THR A 213 3.10 13.02 14.87
CA THR A 213 2.74 11.91 13.98
C THR A 213 3.99 11.29 13.39
N GLN A 214 4.16 9.99 13.58
CA GLN A 214 5.24 9.24 12.97
C GLN A 214 4.97 9.05 11.49
N LEU A 215 5.86 9.57 10.64
CA LEU A 215 5.78 9.45 9.18
C LEU A 215 6.69 8.37 8.61
N ARG A 216 7.68 7.91 9.37
CA ARG A 216 8.71 6.95 8.97
C ARG A 216 8.97 5.93 10.07
N PRO A 217 8.79 4.65 9.79
CA PRO A 217 8.02 4.07 8.69
C PRO A 217 6.52 4.42 8.78
N ILE A 218 5.74 4.06 7.72
CA ILE A 218 4.30 4.34 7.64
C ILE A 218 3.53 3.10 7.21
N TYR A 219 2.26 3.00 7.59
CA TYR A 219 1.37 1.93 7.17
C TYR A 219 0.47 2.36 6.01
N VAL A 220 0.12 1.38 5.18
CA VAL A 220 -1.04 1.45 4.29
C VAL A 220 -1.98 0.33 4.68
N THR A 221 -3.20 0.70 5.06
CA THR A 221 -4.27 -0.24 5.38
C THR A 221 -5.17 -0.36 4.16
N PHE A 222 -5.51 -1.59 3.77
CA PHE A 222 -6.36 -1.88 2.64
C PHE A 222 -7.13 -3.19 2.86
N THR A 223 -8.20 -3.41 2.12
CA THR A 223 -9.04 -4.60 2.24
C THR A 223 -8.97 -5.44 0.97
N VAL A 224 -9.02 -6.75 1.14
CA VAL A 224 -8.99 -7.73 0.06
C VAL A 224 -10.13 -8.74 0.28
N PRO A 225 -10.83 -9.19 -0.79
CA PRO A 225 -11.88 -10.22 -0.65
C PRO A 225 -11.37 -11.50 0.00
N GLU A 226 -12.19 -12.11 0.87
CA GLU A 226 -11.84 -13.30 1.65
C GLU A 226 -11.41 -14.51 0.80
N ARG A 227 -11.90 -14.61 -0.44
CA ARG A 227 -11.48 -15.67 -1.39
C ARG A 227 -9.97 -15.75 -1.62
N HIS A 228 -9.22 -14.69 -1.31
CA HIS A 228 -7.77 -14.65 -1.43
C HIS A 228 -7.04 -15.01 -0.14
N LEU A 229 -7.76 -15.29 0.97
CA LEU A 229 -7.18 -15.50 2.29
C LEU A 229 -6.23 -16.70 2.32
N ASP A 230 -6.61 -17.83 1.70
CA ASP A 230 -5.77 -19.02 1.68
C ASP A 230 -4.47 -18.77 0.90
N SER A 231 -4.57 -18.07 -0.23
CA SER A 231 -3.41 -17.67 -1.03
C SER A 231 -2.49 -16.71 -0.27
N LEU A 232 -3.07 -15.74 0.45
CA LEU A 232 -2.34 -14.80 1.30
C LEU A 232 -1.59 -15.52 2.43
N ARG A 233 -2.25 -16.48 3.10
CA ARG A 233 -1.63 -17.27 4.18
C ARG A 233 -0.50 -18.15 3.65
N ALA A 234 -0.72 -18.84 2.54
CA ALA A 234 0.29 -19.69 1.92
C ALA A 234 1.53 -18.86 1.50
N ALA A 235 1.30 -17.70 0.91
CA ALA A 235 2.36 -16.81 0.48
C ALA A 235 3.12 -16.19 1.67
N LEU A 236 2.45 -15.89 2.79
CA LEU A 236 3.09 -15.39 4.01
C LEU A 236 3.99 -16.44 4.67
N VAL A 237 3.60 -17.71 4.63
CA VAL A 237 4.43 -18.83 5.15
C VAL A 237 5.69 -19.00 4.30
N SER A 238 5.61 -18.79 3.00
CA SER A 238 6.75 -18.89 2.07
C SER A 238 7.70 -17.70 2.12
N GLY A 239 7.33 -16.58 2.78
CA GLY A 239 8.17 -15.41 2.92
C GLY A 239 7.41 -14.10 3.00
N ARG A 240 8.14 -12.99 2.80
CA ARG A 240 7.55 -11.65 2.83
C ARG A 240 6.80 -11.37 1.53
N LEU A 241 5.54 -10.95 1.64
CA LEU A 241 4.73 -10.56 0.50
C LEU A 241 5.06 -9.12 0.06
N PRO A 242 5.53 -8.92 -1.18
CA PRO A 242 5.75 -7.59 -1.69
C PRO A 242 4.41 -6.89 -1.95
N VAL A 243 4.34 -5.66 -1.52
CA VAL A 243 3.21 -4.76 -1.76
C VAL A 243 3.74 -3.51 -2.44
N VAL A 244 3.08 -3.12 -3.51
CA VAL A 244 3.43 -1.90 -4.25
C VAL A 244 2.26 -0.94 -4.12
N VAL A 245 2.56 0.33 -3.81
CA VAL A 245 1.56 1.39 -3.82
C VAL A 245 1.88 2.44 -4.86
N THR A 246 0.84 2.95 -5.49
CA THR A 246 0.92 4.08 -6.41
C THR A 246 -0.01 5.19 -5.93
N VAL A 247 0.54 6.38 -5.84
CA VAL A 247 -0.22 7.59 -5.52
C VAL A 247 -0.93 8.06 -6.79
N PRO A 248 -2.25 8.28 -6.78
CA PRO A 248 -3.01 8.67 -7.99
C PRO A 248 -2.45 9.91 -8.71
N SER A 249 -1.88 10.87 -7.97
CA SER A 249 -1.24 12.06 -8.53
C SER A 249 0.13 11.81 -9.18
N SER A 250 0.74 10.63 -8.97
CA SER A 250 2.07 10.27 -9.50
C SER A 250 2.15 8.78 -9.82
N PRO A 251 1.38 8.27 -10.79
CA PRO A 251 1.26 6.84 -11.07
C PRO A 251 2.56 6.21 -11.60
N SER A 252 3.43 7.00 -12.22
CA SER A 252 4.70 6.52 -12.80
C SER A 252 5.78 6.19 -11.76
N ASN A 253 5.52 6.38 -10.47
CA ASN A 253 6.53 6.31 -9.42
C ASN A 253 6.06 5.40 -8.27
N PRO A 254 5.97 4.08 -8.47
CA PRO A 254 5.50 3.14 -7.47
C PRO A 254 6.44 3.11 -6.26
N ILE A 255 5.87 2.85 -5.09
CA ILE A 255 6.58 2.72 -3.82
C ILE A 255 6.45 1.27 -3.36
N ALA A 256 7.57 0.62 -3.12
CA ALA A 256 7.60 -0.75 -2.63
C ALA A 256 7.53 -0.81 -1.10
N GLY A 257 6.79 -1.78 -0.60
CA GLY A 257 6.65 -2.09 0.80
C GLY A 257 6.44 -3.58 1.01
N GLN A 258 6.10 -3.97 2.22
CA GLN A 258 5.91 -5.36 2.61
C GLN A 258 4.64 -5.52 3.42
N LEU A 259 3.88 -6.58 3.17
CA LEU A 259 2.75 -6.96 4.01
C LEU A 259 3.29 -7.38 5.39
N THR A 260 2.78 -6.73 6.43
CA THR A 260 3.23 -6.98 7.82
C THR A 260 2.11 -7.49 8.72
N PHE A 261 0.86 -7.31 8.32
CA PHE A 261 -0.28 -7.71 9.14
C PHE A 261 -1.45 -8.16 8.29
N ILE A 262 -2.09 -9.24 8.69
CA ILE A 262 -3.38 -9.74 8.20
C ILE A 262 -4.29 -9.78 9.42
N ASP A 263 -5.49 -9.19 9.31
CA ASP A 263 -6.45 -9.19 10.39
C ASP A 263 -6.89 -10.62 10.72
N ASN A 264 -7.26 -10.85 11.97
CA ASN A 264 -7.74 -12.15 12.46
C ASN A 264 -9.24 -12.37 12.20
N GLN A 265 -9.93 -11.36 11.69
CA GLN A 265 -11.37 -11.38 11.45
C GLN A 265 -11.68 -10.90 10.03
N VAL A 266 -12.62 -11.60 9.37
CA VAL A 266 -13.24 -11.17 8.13
C VAL A 266 -14.44 -10.28 8.46
N ASP A 267 -14.56 -9.15 7.81
CA ASP A 267 -15.75 -8.32 7.89
C ASP A 267 -16.92 -9.01 7.17
N ALA A 268 -17.87 -9.51 7.94
CA ALA A 268 -19.02 -10.24 7.41
C ALA A 268 -19.98 -9.37 6.56
N ALA A 269 -19.95 -8.04 6.73
CA ALA A 269 -20.80 -7.14 5.95
C ALA A 269 -20.28 -6.95 4.52
N THR A 270 -18.96 -7.00 4.35
CA THR A 270 -18.28 -6.74 3.05
C THR A 270 -17.64 -7.98 2.45
N GLY A 271 -17.48 -9.08 3.22
CA GLY A 271 -16.75 -10.29 2.79
C GLY A 271 -15.27 -10.00 2.54
N THR A 272 -14.68 -9.04 3.24
CA THR A 272 -13.29 -8.64 3.05
C THR A 272 -12.47 -8.80 4.31
N ILE A 273 -11.15 -8.95 4.16
CA ILE A 273 -10.18 -8.98 5.24
C ILE A 273 -9.27 -7.75 5.17
N SER A 274 -8.99 -7.16 6.33
CA SER A 274 -8.12 -6.00 6.45
C SER A 274 -6.66 -6.42 6.52
N LEU A 275 -5.83 -5.72 5.77
CA LEU A 275 -4.40 -5.94 5.64
C LEU A 275 -3.64 -4.65 5.93
N LYS A 276 -2.42 -4.76 6.49
CA LYS A 276 -1.51 -3.61 6.62
C LYS A 276 -0.16 -3.95 6.00
N ALA A 277 0.32 -3.04 5.18
CA ALA A 277 1.67 -3.10 4.64
C ALA A 277 2.51 -1.94 5.19
N THR A 278 3.78 -2.21 5.44
CA THR A 278 4.74 -1.22 5.95
C THR A 278 5.62 -0.70 4.83
N PHE A 279 5.80 0.62 4.82
CA PHE A 279 6.61 1.36 3.87
C PHE A 279 7.64 2.21 4.61
N ALA A 280 8.88 2.26 4.15
CA ALA A 280 9.94 3.07 4.77
C ALA A 280 9.63 4.56 4.73
N ASN A 281 9.08 5.04 3.60
CA ASN A 281 8.64 6.42 3.37
C ASN A 281 9.74 7.49 3.57
N ASP A 282 10.99 7.18 3.21
CA ASP A 282 12.15 8.05 3.45
C ASP A 282 11.96 9.44 2.82
N ASN A 283 11.31 9.52 1.67
CA ASN A 283 11.04 10.75 0.94
C ASN A 283 9.73 11.44 1.35
N ALA A 284 9.05 10.95 2.41
CA ALA A 284 7.77 11.46 2.92
C ALA A 284 6.69 11.64 1.82
N ARG A 285 6.67 10.74 0.82
CA ARG A 285 5.70 10.77 -0.30
C ARG A 285 4.32 10.27 0.11
N LEU A 286 4.27 9.37 1.08
CA LEU A 286 3.04 8.87 1.67
C LEU A 286 2.69 9.76 2.86
N TRP A 287 1.46 10.27 2.85
CA TRP A 287 0.96 11.16 3.89
C TRP A 287 -0.24 10.55 4.60
N PRO A 288 -0.32 10.57 5.94
CA PRO A 288 -1.47 10.02 6.67
C PRO A 288 -2.79 10.60 6.18
N GLY A 289 -3.79 9.71 5.99
CA GLY A 289 -5.11 10.05 5.44
C GLY A 289 -5.19 10.03 3.92
N GLN A 290 -4.07 9.87 3.20
CA GLN A 290 -4.05 9.81 1.74
C GLN A 290 -4.57 8.46 1.24
N PHE A 291 -5.35 8.47 0.15
CA PHE A 291 -5.73 7.26 -0.56
C PHE A 291 -4.68 6.90 -1.62
N VAL A 292 -4.41 5.62 -1.75
CA VAL A 292 -3.42 5.07 -2.68
C VAL A 292 -3.95 3.80 -3.34
N ASN A 293 -3.51 3.53 -4.56
CA ASN A 293 -3.76 2.24 -5.20
C ASN A 293 -2.71 1.24 -4.71
N VAL A 294 -3.16 0.10 -4.25
CA VAL A 294 -2.34 -0.97 -3.68
C VAL A 294 -2.37 -2.16 -4.62
N THR A 295 -1.21 -2.72 -4.91
CA THR A 295 -1.07 -3.99 -5.63
C THR A 295 -0.29 -4.96 -4.75
N VAL A 296 -0.91 -6.08 -4.42
CA VAL A 296 -0.30 -7.17 -3.64
C VAL A 296 0.02 -8.32 -4.57
N THR A 297 1.26 -8.76 -4.61
CA THR A 297 1.66 -9.94 -5.39
C THR A 297 1.57 -11.17 -4.49
N LEU A 298 0.58 -12.03 -4.76
CA LEU A 298 0.35 -13.27 -3.98
C LEU A 298 1.31 -14.39 -4.35
N GLY A 299 1.81 -14.37 -5.60
CA GLY A 299 2.69 -15.40 -6.11
C GLY A 299 2.96 -15.23 -7.60
N VAL A 300 3.68 -16.16 -8.17
CA VAL A 300 3.97 -16.20 -9.60
C VAL A 300 3.51 -17.56 -10.14
N GLN A 301 2.61 -17.52 -11.10
CA GLN A 301 2.18 -18.72 -11.84
C GLN A 301 3.23 -19.00 -12.91
N ALA A 302 3.94 -20.11 -12.75
CA ALA A 302 4.82 -20.59 -13.80
C ALA A 302 3.99 -21.12 -14.98
N ASN A 303 4.50 -20.97 -16.20
CA ASN A 303 3.89 -21.53 -17.42
C ASN A 303 2.45 -21.04 -17.67
N ALA A 304 2.13 -19.81 -17.31
CA ALA A 304 0.85 -19.21 -17.67
C ALA A 304 0.81 -18.90 -19.16
N LEU A 305 -0.19 -19.42 -19.87
CA LEU A 305 -0.35 -19.16 -21.29
C LEU A 305 -0.83 -17.73 -21.52
N ALA A 306 -0.06 -16.92 -22.21
CA ALA A 306 -0.38 -15.52 -22.45
C ALA A 306 -0.27 -15.15 -23.94
N VAL A 307 -1.14 -14.24 -24.32
CA VAL A 307 -1.16 -13.59 -25.63
C VAL A 307 -1.10 -12.06 -25.45
N PRO A 308 -0.66 -11.29 -26.44
CA PRO A 308 -0.83 -9.85 -26.41
C PRO A 308 -2.28 -9.45 -26.18
N SER A 309 -2.53 -8.46 -25.32
CA SER A 309 -3.91 -8.07 -24.98
C SER A 309 -4.73 -7.62 -26.20
N THR A 310 -4.06 -7.11 -27.24
CA THR A 310 -4.66 -6.73 -28.51
C THR A 310 -5.22 -7.93 -29.32
N ALA A 311 -4.74 -9.16 -29.08
CA ALA A 311 -5.23 -10.35 -29.76
C ALA A 311 -6.61 -10.80 -29.24
N VAL A 312 -6.97 -10.45 -28.01
CA VAL A 312 -8.24 -10.83 -27.40
C VAL A 312 -9.31 -9.82 -27.76
N GLN A 313 -10.37 -10.31 -28.41
CA GLN A 313 -11.53 -9.51 -28.80
C GLN A 313 -12.74 -9.90 -27.94
N VAL A 314 -13.67 -8.97 -27.73
CA VAL A 314 -14.91 -9.22 -26.99
C VAL A 314 -16.06 -9.28 -27.98
N GLY A 315 -16.72 -10.42 -28.08
CA GLY A 315 -17.88 -10.65 -28.93
C GLY A 315 -19.16 -10.89 -28.12
N GLN A 316 -20.26 -11.14 -28.84
CA GLN A 316 -21.58 -11.40 -28.21
C GLN A 316 -21.57 -12.67 -27.33
N ASN A 317 -20.76 -13.67 -27.71
CA ASN A 317 -20.65 -14.96 -27.00
C ASN A 317 -19.49 -14.99 -25.98
N GLY A 318 -18.84 -13.86 -25.72
CA GLY A 318 -17.71 -13.75 -24.80
C GLY A 318 -16.38 -13.41 -25.49
N PRO A 319 -15.25 -13.45 -24.75
CA PRO A 319 -13.92 -13.20 -25.30
C PRO A 319 -13.52 -14.30 -26.31
N TYR A 320 -12.89 -13.87 -27.40
CA TYR A 320 -12.40 -14.77 -28.44
C TYR A 320 -11.07 -14.29 -29.02
N VAL A 321 -10.37 -15.20 -29.70
CA VAL A 321 -9.16 -14.92 -30.46
C VAL A 321 -9.27 -15.53 -31.84
N PHE A 322 -8.57 -14.97 -32.84
CA PHE A 322 -8.38 -15.60 -34.14
C PHE A 322 -7.08 -16.40 -34.14
N VAL A 323 -7.20 -17.72 -34.22
CA VAL A 323 -6.06 -18.64 -34.31
C VAL A 323 -5.74 -18.90 -35.78
N ILE A 324 -4.49 -18.80 -36.18
CA ILE A 324 -4.04 -19.07 -37.54
C ILE A 324 -3.67 -20.55 -37.67
N LYS A 325 -4.39 -21.25 -38.54
CA LYS A 325 -4.13 -22.67 -38.85
C LYS A 325 -2.93 -22.84 -39.80
N PRO A 326 -2.39 -24.06 -39.91
CA PRO A 326 -1.28 -24.34 -40.86
C PRO A 326 -1.62 -24.09 -42.33
N ASP A 327 -2.92 -24.14 -42.67
CA ASP A 327 -3.43 -23.83 -44.02
C ASP A 327 -3.58 -22.33 -44.33
N SER A 328 -3.11 -21.47 -43.42
CA SER A 328 -3.21 -20.02 -43.48
C SER A 328 -4.67 -19.49 -43.43
N THR A 329 -5.59 -20.26 -42.85
CA THR A 329 -6.93 -19.78 -42.52
C THR A 329 -7.02 -19.44 -41.04
N VAL A 330 -7.95 -18.52 -40.68
CA VAL A 330 -8.19 -18.18 -39.28
C VAL A 330 -9.41 -18.92 -38.76
N GLU A 331 -9.30 -19.35 -37.52
CA GLU A 331 -10.38 -19.93 -36.74
C GLU A 331 -10.76 -18.98 -35.60
N LEU A 332 -12.03 -18.59 -35.52
CA LEU A 332 -12.54 -17.87 -34.36
C LEU A 332 -12.73 -18.88 -33.21
N ARG A 333 -11.96 -18.69 -32.13
CA ARG A 333 -11.99 -19.57 -30.98
C ARG A 333 -12.33 -18.79 -29.72
N LEU A 334 -13.40 -19.22 -29.02
CA LEU A 334 -13.75 -18.67 -27.72
C LEU A 334 -12.66 -19.04 -26.72
N VAL A 335 -12.28 -18.11 -25.88
CA VAL A 335 -11.27 -18.27 -24.84
C VAL A 335 -11.81 -17.84 -23.48
N ARG A 336 -11.34 -18.49 -22.42
CA ARG A 336 -11.58 -18.03 -21.06
C ARG A 336 -10.38 -17.23 -20.58
N VAL A 337 -10.57 -15.93 -20.42
CA VAL A 337 -9.55 -15.04 -19.87
C VAL A 337 -9.48 -15.27 -18.37
N ASP A 338 -8.28 -15.45 -17.83
CA ASP A 338 -8.01 -15.51 -16.39
C ASP A 338 -7.78 -14.10 -15.85
N ARG A 339 -6.77 -13.41 -16.37
CA ARG A 339 -6.42 -12.03 -15.98
C ARG A 339 -5.67 -11.31 -17.09
N THR A 340 -5.73 -9.98 -17.05
CA THR A 340 -4.99 -9.12 -17.97
C THR A 340 -3.84 -8.45 -17.22
N LEU A 341 -2.63 -8.58 -17.74
CA LEU A 341 -1.43 -7.86 -17.35
C LEU A 341 -1.32 -6.59 -18.21
N THR A 342 -0.31 -5.77 -17.98
CA THR A 342 -0.15 -4.47 -18.68
C THR A 342 -0.26 -4.58 -20.20
N ASN A 343 0.42 -5.58 -20.83
CA ASN A 343 0.45 -5.75 -22.30
C ASN A 343 0.04 -7.15 -22.73
N LYS A 344 -0.24 -8.08 -21.80
CA LYS A 344 -0.55 -9.47 -22.10
C LYS A 344 -1.79 -9.91 -21.34
N THR A 345 -2.56 -10.79 -21.94
CA THR A 345 -3.73 -11.42 -21.32
C THR A 345 -3.44 -12.89 -21.12
N VAL A 346 -3.59 -13.35 -19.88
CA VAL A 346 -3.44 -14.75 -19.49
C VAL A 346 -4.73 -15.49 -19.85
N ILE A 347 -4.60 -16.59 -20.57
CA ILE A 347 -5.71 -17.42 -21.04
C ILE A 347 -5.75 -18.69 -20.19
N ALA A 348 -6.90 -18.93 -19.55
CA ALA A 348 -7.13 -20.14 -18.76
C ALA A 348 -7.49 -21.36 -19.63
N GLU A 349 -8.32 -21.15 -20.65
CA GLU A 349 -8.81 -22.22 -21.52
C GLU A 349 -9.05 -21.72 -22.95
N GLY A 350 -8.98 -22.63 -23.91
CA GLY A 350 -9.34 -22.36 -25.32
C GLY A 350 -8.14 -22.11 -26.24
N LEU A 351 -6.91 -22.11 -25.74
CA LEU A 351 -5.70 -21.88 -26.53
C LEU A 351 -4.60 -22.86 -26.10
N ALA A 352 -3.77 -23.29 -27.03
CA ALA A 352 -2.60 -24.10 -26.74
C ALA A 352 -1.29 -23.30 -26.87
N ALA A 353 -0.24 -23.74 -26.19
CA ALA A 353 1.07 -23.14 -26.29
C ALA A 353 1.59 -23.21 -27.75
N ARG A 354 2.26 -22.14 -28.19
CA ARG A 354 2.81 -21.96 -29.52
C ARG A 354 1.79 -21.82 -30.67
N GLU A 355 0.48 -21.74 -30.38
CA GLU A 355 -0.48 -21.35 -31.40
C GLU A 355 -0.28 -19.89 -31.82
N ARG A 356 -0.48 -19.61 -33.11
CA ARG A 356 -0.34 -18.26 -33.66
C ARG A 356 -1.68 -17.56 -33.61
N VAL A 357 -1.73 -16.38 -32.97
CA VAL A 357 -2.93 -15.56 -32.83
C VAL A 357 -2.77 -14.24 -33.58
N VAL A 358 -3.85 -13.75 -34.13
CA VAL A 358 -3.88 -12.46 -34.82
C VAL A 358 -3.90 -11.34 -33.77
N VAL A 359 -2.97 -10.39 -33.90
CA VAL A 359 -2.83 -9.22 -33.01
C VAL A 359 -3.32 -7.92 -33.64
N ASP A 360 -3.30 -7.85 -35.01
CA ASP A 360 -3.81 -6.72 -35.75
C ASP A 360 -4.43 -7.17 -37.09
N GLY A 361 -5.41 -6.41 -37.58
CA GLY A 361 -6.17 -6.74 -38.78
C GLY A 361 -7.46 -7.54 -38.54
N GLN A 362 -7.89 -7.74 -37.27
CA GLN A 362 -9.02 -8.59 -36.86
C GLN A 362 -10.36 -8.12 -37.44
N LEU A 363 -10.58 -6.81 -37.63
CA LEU A 363 -11.88 -6.22 -38.03
C LEU A 363 -12.44 -6.74 -39.36
N ARG A 364 -11.60 -7.31 -40.22
CA ARG A 364 -11.98 -7.84 -41.53
C ARG A 364 -12.02 -9.37 -41.58
N LEU A 365 -11.84 -10.01 -40.43
CA LEU A 365 -11.75 -11.47 -40.37
C LEU A 365 -13.09 -12.09 -39.98
N THR A 366 -13.39 -13.17 -40.64
CA THR A 366 -14.46 -14.12 -40.28
C THR A 366 -13.86 -15.51 -40.18
N ASN A 367 -14.58 -16.43 -39.55
CA ASN A 367 -14.12 -17.81 -39.46
C ASN A 367 -13.85 -18.40 -40.86
N GLY A 368 -12.67 -18.98 -41.07
CA GLY A 368 -12.24 -19.55 -42.37
C GLY A 368 -11.61 -18.55 -43.34
N THR A 369 -11.49 -17.28 -42.98
CA THR A 369 -10.81 -16.28 -43.86
C THR A 369 -9.32 -16.63 -44.03
N ARG A 370 -8.83 -16.59 -45.31
CA ARG A 370 -7.42 -16.73 -45.60
C ARG A 370 -6.62 -15.48 -45.25
N VAL A 371 -5.51 -15.66 -44.56
CA VAL A 371 -4.66 -14.57 -44.06
C VAL A 371 -3.23 -14.67 -44.64
N ALA A 372 -2.64 -13.53 -44.85
CA ALA A 372 -1.22 -13.36 -45.15
C ALA A 372 -0.57 -12.70 -43.92
N VAL A 373 0.26 -13.47 -43.21
CA VAL A 373 0.92 -12.95 -42.01
C VAL A 373 2.02 -12.00 -42.41
N GLN A 374 1.86 -10.75 -42.03
CA GLN A 374 2.93 -9.76 -42.08
C GLN A 374 3.74 -9.85 -40.78
N ARG A 375 5.07 -9.77 -40.92
CA ARG A 375 5.94 -9.69 -39.75
C ARG A 375 5.73 -8.32 -39.12
N SER A 376 5.48 -8.26 -37.83
CA SER A 376 5.49 -7.00 -37.07
C SER A 376 6.90 -6.41 -37.28
N GLU A 377 7.02 -5.37 -38.06
CA GLU A 377 8.17 -4.48 -37.97
C GLU A 377 8.06 -3.81 -36.62
N GLU A 378 8.97 -4.17 -35.74
CA GLU A 378 9.16 -3.51 -34.43
C GLU A 378 9.24 -2.01 -34.72
N ALA A 379 8.24 -1.25 -34.26
CA ALA A 379 8.19 0.19 -34.49
C ALA A 379 9.54 0.79 -34.06
N PRO A 380 10.24 1.54 -34.92
CA PRO A 380 11.52 2.11 -34.56
C PRO A 380 11.34 2.97 -33.33
N SER A 381 12.10 2.67 -32.28
CA SER A 381 12.19 3.50 -31.08
C SER A 381 12.30 4.96 -31.48
N PRO A 382 11.53 5.89 -30.93
CA PRO A 382 11.62 7.29 -31.28
C PRO A 382 13.07 7.75 -31.04
N LYS A 383 13.76 8.05 -32.13
CA LYS A 383 15.09 8.65 -32.07
C LYS A 383 14.96 9.91 -31.21
N ALA A 384 15.69 9.93 -30.11
CA ALA A 384 15.84 11.12 -29.28
C ALA A 384 16.30 12.26 -30.20
N GLN A 385 15.42 13.22 -30.45
CA GLN A 385 15.83 14.46 -31.12
C GLN A 385 16.75 15.19 -30.14
N PRO A 386 17.96 15.61 -30.60
CA PRO A 386 18.82 16.42 -29.76
C PRO A 386 18.11 17.76 -29.44
N ILE A 387 17.99 18.05 -28.17
CA ILE A 387 17.48 19.34 -27.66
C ILE A 387 18.43 20.44 -28.21
N PRO A 388 17.94 21.46 -28.92
CA PRO A 388 18.78 22.57 -29.32
C PRO A 388 19.28 23.30 -28.08
N VAL A 389 20.60 23.33 -27.89
CA VAL A 389 21.27 24.15 -26.91
C VAL A 389 21.01 25.61 -27.28
N ALA A 390 20.27 26.32 -26.41
CA ALA A 390 20.12 27.76 -26.57
C ALA A 390 21.49 28.44 -26.38
N GLU A 391 21.97 28.99 -27.45
CA GLU A 391 23.18 29.85 -27.54
C GLU A 391 22.91 31.09 -26.71
N GLN A 392 23.65 31.26 -25.62
CA GLN A 392 23.69 32.49 -24.85
C GLN A 392 24.39 33.55 -25.70
N ALA A 393 23.67 34.57 -26.12
CA ALA A 393 24.22 35.79 -26.71
C ALA A 393 24.66 36.78 -25.58
N PRO A 394 25.65 37.66 -25.85
CA PRO A 394 26.50 38.40 -24.91
C PRO A 394 25.81 39.45 -24.06
#